data_37da25e4b58dfe969dc495bbf5171419
#
_entry.id   37da25e4b58dfe969dc495bbf5171419
#
_cell.length_a   1.000
_cell.length_b   1.000
_cell.length_c   1.000
_cell.angle_alpha   90.00
_cell.angle_beta   90.00
_cell.angle_gamma   90.00
#
_symmetry.space_group_name_H-M   'P 1'
#
loop_
_entity.id
_entity.type
_entity.pdbx_description
1 polymer ?
#
loop_
_entity_poly.entity_id
_entity_poly.type
_entity_poly.pdbx_seq_one_letter_code
_entity_poly.pdbx_strand_id
1 'polypeptide(L)'
;MIEIKDISGKTRFSTPINKGAKGKFTLMKEDYIVLPFSVPEPIYFKLGDYVDLSGVLDDSLGGLLSKAYEVTDLQKPSFNASTAGYDYELKLDAYYWKWKNKIFKYTPEHAGYEASWSLTAALDVQLGVFLRNLKALGYTYKGKEFVFEIDSTVENKAVAMTYDNMNLLDALFSMAGEDKWNCDCWITDNVIHFGRNEFGDAVKIELGAEASAMTRSESKGTYATRIYAFGSTRNIPENYRSIEEQTVVNGVVQR
;
A
#
# COMPACT_ATOMS: atom_id res chain seq x y z
N MET A 1 -26.29 6.71 11.03
CA MET A 1 -25.38 7.56 11.82
C MET A 1 -24.04 6.86 11.90
N ILE A 2 -22.97 7.62 11.83
CA ILE A 2 -21.59 7.13 12.04
C ILE A 2 -21.20 7.42 13.48
N GLU A 3 -20.67 6.42 14.16
CA GLU A 3 -20.16 6.54 15.53
C GLU A 3 -18.62 6.53 15.51
N ILE A 4 -18.03 7.57 16.07
CA ILE A 4 -16.60 7.64 16.31
C ILE A 4 -16.36 7.15 17.73
N LYS A 5 -15.60 6.05 17.85
CA LYS A 5 -15.32 5.35 19.11
C LYS A 5 -13.87 5.52 19.51
N ASP A 6 -13.60 5.51 20.80
CA ASP A 6 -12.25 5.41 21.31
C ASP A 6 -11.72 3.97 21.26
N ILE A 7 -10.45 3.78 21.56
CA ILE A 7 -9.79 2.47 21.57
C ILE A 7 -10.43 1.44 22.51
N SER A 8 -11.25 1.88 23.48
CA SER A 8 -12.01 1.00 24.35
C SER A 8 -13.39 0.61 23.79
N GLY A 9 -13.75 1.17 22.63
CA GLY A 9 -15.07 0.97 22.00
C GLY A 9 -16.17 1.90 22.50
N LYS A 10 -15.84 2.86 23.39
CA LYS A 10 -16.81 3.85 23.86
C LYS A 10 -17.02 4.93 22.82
N THR A 11 -18.26 5.23 22.46
CA THR A 11 -18.62 6.30 21.54
C THR A 11 -18.21 7.67 22.12
N ARG A 12 -17.37 8.37 21.38
CA ARG A 12 -17.01 9.79 21.66
C ARG A 12 -17.96 10.75 21.02
N PHE A 13 -18.36 10.45 19.79
CA PHE A 13 -19.21 11.31 18.99
C PHE A 13 -20.01 10.51 17.96
N SER A 14 -21.20 10.97 17.67
CA SER A 14 -22.04 10.40 16.61
C SER A 14 -22.49 11.50 15.67
N THR A 15 -22.35 11.27 14.37
CA THR A 15 -22.75 12.22 13.34
C THR A 15 -23.56 11.52 12.23
N PRO A 16 -24.53 12.21 11.63
CA PRO A 16 -25.10 11.73 10.37
C PRO A 16 -24.03 11.79 9.27
N ILE A 17 -24.23 11.04 8.20
CA ILE A 17 -23.42 11.19 6.99
C ILE A 17 -23.85 12.48 6.31
N ASN A 18 -23.03 13.51 6.43
CA ASN A 18 -23.31 14.82 5.85
C ASN A 18 -22.94 14.86 4.38
N LYS A 19 -23.55 15.79 3.63
CA LYS A 19 -23.43 15.96 2.19
C LYS A 19 -21.99 16.19 1.68
N GLY A 20 -21.05 16.54 2.54
CA GLY A 20 -19.63 16.72 2.23
C GLY A 20 -18.74 15.53 2.65
N ALA A 21 -19.33 14.46 3.22
CA ALA A 21 -18.55 13.26 3.55
C ALA A 21 -18.03 12.62 2.25
N LYS A 22 -16.76 12.27 2.25
CA LYS A 22 -16.08 11.68 1.09
C LYS A 22 -15.13 10.58 1.51
N GLY A 23 -14.99 9.58 0.67
CA GLY A 23 -13.96 8.57 0.77
C GLY A 23 -13.04 8.65 -0.44
N LYS A 24 -11.78 8.32 -0.26
CA LYS A 24 -10.83 8.15 -1.34
C LYS A 24 -10.10 6.84 -1.16
N PHE A 25 -10.17 6.02 -2.18
CA PHE A 25 -9.44 4.78 -2.29
C PHE A 25 -8.60 4.80 -3.57
N THR A 26 -7.31 4.53 -3.43
CA THR A 26 -6.40 4.28 -4.53
C THR A 26 -5.52 3.12 -4.13
N LEU A 27 -5.59 2.04 -4.87
CA LEU A 27 -4.89 0.80 -4.57
C LEU A 27 -3.40 1.06 -4.28
N MET A 28 -2.91 0.55 -3.16
CA MET A 28 -1.54 0.72 -2.64
C MET A 28 -1.07 2.19 -2.43
N LYS A 29 -1.97 3.15 -2.49
CA LYS A 29 -1.60 4.58 -2.36
C LYS A 29 -2.38 5.33 -1.30
N GLU A 30 -3.70 5.20 -1.29
CA GLU A 30 -4.57 5.99 -0.41
C GLU A 30 -5.82 5.19 -0.06
N ASP A 31 -6.18 5.21 1.21
CA ASP A 31 -7.44 4.65 1.70
C ASP A 31 -7.86 5.45 2.94
N TYR A 32 -8.75 6.42 2.77
CA TYR A 32 -9.21 7.28 3.85
C TYR A 32 -10.61 7.80 3.62
N ILE A 33 -11.24 8.24 4.70
CA ILE A 33 -12.51 8.96 4.68
C ILE A 33 -12.33 10.33 5.33
N VAL A 34 -13.17 11.28 4.92
CA VAL A 34 -13.27 12.62 5.54
C VAL A 34 -14.72 12.85 5.95
N LEU A 35 -14.91 13.14 7.22
CA LEU A 35 -16.22 13.41 7.82
C LEU A 35 -16.30 14.90 8.20
N PRO A 36 -17.07 15.71 7.46
CA PRO A 36 -17.34 17.09 7.83
C PRO A 36 -18.50 17.15 8.82
N PHE A 37 -18.33 17.88 9.90
CA PHE A 37 -19.38 18.19 10.88
C PHE A 37 -19.05 19.44 11.69
N SER A 38 -20.07 20.02 12.32
CA SER A 38 -19.91 21.17 13.21
C SER A 38 -20.51 20.86 14.57
N VAL A 39 -19.87 21.35 15.61
CA VAL A 39 -20.30 21.15 17.00
C VAL A 39 -20.18 22.46 17.79
N PRO A 40 -21.02 22.70 18.82
CA PRO A 40 -20.95 23.92 19.61
C PRO A 40 -19.71 23.98 20.51
N GLU A 41 -19.21 22.83 20.96
CA GLU A 41 -18.02 22.70 21.81
C GLU A 41 -16.96 21.81 21.16
N PRO A 42 -15.66 22.08 21.33
CA PRO A 42 -14.63 21.31 20.67
C PRO A 42 -14.53 19.88 21.21
N ILE A 43 -14.45 18.91 20.30
CA ILE A 43 -14.19 17.50 20.60
C ILE A 43 -12.75 17.20 20.24
N TYR A 44 -11.97 16.72 21.19
CA TYR A 44 -10.58 16.34 20.95
C TYR A 44 -10.47 14.85 20.66
N PHE A 45 -10.37 14.51 19.38
CA PHE A 45 -10.10 13.15 18.94
C PHE A 45 -8.65 12.77 19.25
N LYS A 46 -8.43 11.48 19.51
CA LYS A 46 -7.11 10.93 19.83
C LYS A 46 -6.66 9.98 18.73
N LEU A 47 -5.36 9.76 18.64
CA LEU A 47 -4.81 8.72 17.77
C LEU A 47 -5.42 7.36 18.16
N GLY A 48 -5.89 6.63 17.15
CA GLY A 48 -6.56 5.34 17.34
C GLY A 48 -8.06 5.43 17.65
N ASP A 49 -8.66 6.62 17.78
CA ASP A 49 -10.11 6.75 17.71
C ASP A 49 -10.57 6.27 16.33
N TYR A 50 -11.65 5.50 16.25
CA TYR A 50 -11.99 4.79 15.03
C TYR A 50 -13.47 4.81 14.69
N VAL A 51 -13.76 4.51 13.43
CA VAL A 51 -15.10 4.29 12.87
C VAL A 51 -15.15 2.88 12.28
N ASP A 52 -16.22 2.15 12.56
CA ASP A 52 -16.53 0.87 11.90
C ASP A 52 -17.71 1.08 10.96
N LEU A 53 -17.48 0.95 9.67
CA LEU A 53 -18.47 1.11 8.61
C LEU A 53 -19.03 -0.22 8.08
N SER A 54 -18.78 -1.34 8.77
CA SER A 54 -19.22 -2.68 8.34
C SER A 54 -20.74 -2.80 8.12
N GLY A 55 -21.53 -1.94 8.73
CA GLY A 55 -22.99 -1.90 8.53
C GLY A 55 -23.48 -0.80 7.58
N VAL A 56 -22.57 -0.02 6.99
CA VAL A 56 -22.88 1.16 6.17
C VAL A 56 -22.40 1.01 4.73
N LEU A 57 -21.21 0.44 4.54
CA LEU A 57 -20.66 0.15 3.23
C LEU A 57 -21.13 -1.22 2.76
N ASP A 58 -21.65 -1.28 1.54
CA ASP A 58 -21.97 -2.54 0.91
C ASP A 58 -20.70 -3.21 0.31
N ASP A 59 -20.80 -4.49 -0.01
CA ASP A 59 -19.70 -5.27 -0.58
C ASP A 59 -19.69 -5.21 -2.12
N SER A 60 -20.37 -4.24 -2.74
CA SER A 60 -20.50 -4.11 -4.19
C SER A 60 -19.16 -3.97 -4.92
N LEU A 61 -18.11 -3.52 -4.21
CA LEU A 61 -16.75 -3.44 -4.73
C LEU A 61 -15.87 -4.64 -4.30
N GLY A 62 -16.48 -5.81 -4.07
CA GLY A 62 -15.75 -7.04 -3.82
C GLY A 62 -14.88 -7.05 -2.55
N GLY A 63 -15.23 -6.22 -1.56
CA GLY A 63 -14.49 -6.15 -0.30
C GLY A 63 -13.19 -5.34 -0.36
N LEU A 64 -12.93 -4.60 -1.44
CA LEU A 64 -11.75 -3.74 -1.61
C LEU A 64 -11.66 -2.61 -0.59
N LEU A 65 -12.82 -2.06 -0.21
CA LEU A 65 -12.85 -0.93 0.70
C LEU A 65 -12.65 -1.40 2.14
N SER A 66 -11.78 -0.71 2.84
CA SER A 66 -11.69 -0.86 4.29
C SER A 66 -13.03 -0.53 4.93
N LYS A 67 -13.40 -1.31 5.94
CA LYS A 67 -14.60 -1.07 6.75
C LYS A 67 -14.29 -0.40 8.08
N ALA A 68 -13.02 -0.33 8.46
CA ALA A 68 -12.56 0.33 9.67
C ALA A 68 -11.53 1.41 9.34
N TYR A 69 -11.75 2.60 9.88
CA TYR A 69 -10.90 3.77 9.69
C TYR A 69 -10.53 4.36 11.03
N GLU A 70 -9.27 4.80 11.19
CA GLU A 70 -8.72 5.30 12.44
C GLU A 70 -8.18 6.73 12.28
N VAL A 71 -8.21 7.49 13.34
CA VAL A 71 -7.48 8.76 13.44
C VAL A 71 -5.99 8.46 13.56
N THR A 72 -5.25 8.71 12.50
CA THR A 72 -3.79 8.49 12.43
C THR A 72 -3.00 9.78 12.65
N ASP A 73 -3.67 10.92 12.49
CA ASP A 73 -3.09 12.26 12.66
C ASP A 73 -4.02 13.14 13.50
N LEU A 74 -3.44 13.93 14.42
CA LEU A 74 -4.21 14.84 15.26
C LEU A 74 -4.63 16.08 14.48
N GLN A 75 -5.92 16.29 14.37
CA GLN A 75 -6.52 17.39 13.65
C GLN A 75 -7.14 18.39 14.64
N LYS A 76 -6.95 19.66 14.33
CA LYS A 76 -7.53 20.75 15.13
C LYS A 76 -8.81 21.25 14.48
N PRO A 77 -9.88 21.47 15.26
CA PRO A 77 -11.09 22.09 14.73
C PRO A 77 -10.84 23.56 14.36
N SER A 78 -11.60 24.05 13.39
CA SER A 78 -11.64 25.47 13.05
C SER A 78 -12.80 26.14 13.79
N PHE A 79 -12.53 27.20 14.55
CA PHE A 79 -13.59 27.98 15.16
C PHE A 79 -14.32 28.81 14.10
N ASN A 80 -15.62 28.69 14.05
CA ASN A 80 -16.50 29.40 13.13
C ASN A 80 -17.27 30.47 13.91
N ALA A 81 -16.87 31.75 13.75
CA ALA A 81 -17.47 32.88 14.45
C ALA A 81 -18.95 33.09 14.04
N SER A 82 -19.36 32.70 12.85
CA SER A 82 -20.73 32.88 12.36
C SER A 82 -21.74 31.94 13.07
N THR A 83 -21.30 30.74 13.43
CA THR A 83 -22.12 29.74 14.13
C THR A 83 -21.80 29.66 15.62
N ALA A 84 -20.79 30.41 16.09
CA ALA A 84 -20.21 30.30 17.44
C ALA A 84 -19.85 28.83 17.80
N GLY A 85 -19.38 28.04 16.82
CA GLY A 85 -19.09 26.63 16.95
C GLY A 85 -17.75 26.24 16.33
N TYR A 86 -17.51 24.95 16.25
CA TYR A 86 -16.27 24.38 15.72
C TYR A 86 -16.57 23.49 14.53
N ASP A 87 -15.92 23.76 13.40
CA ASP A 87 -16.02 22.99 12.19
C ASP A 87 -14.88 21.97 12.10
N TYR A 88 -15.23 20.76 11.70
CA TYR A 88 -14.33 19.63 11.50
C TYR A 88 -14.37 19.15 10.06
N GLU A 89 -13.20 18.81 9.54
CA GLU A 89 -12.99 17.92 8.41
C GLU A 89 -12.18 16.72 8.91
N LEU A 90 -12.82 15.85 9.72
CA LEU A 90 -12.11 14.75 10.36
C LEU A 90 -11.71 13.71 9.32
N LYS A 91 -10.40 13.62 9.06
CA LYS A 91 -9.81 12.58 8.22
C LYS A 91 -9.50 11.35 9.07
N LEU A 92 -9.93 10.20 8.60
CA LEU A 92 -9.58 8.90 9.17
C LEU A 92 -8.99 8.04 8.06
N ASP A 93 -7.84 7.47 8.31
CA ASP A 93 -7.16 6.55 7.38
C ASP A 93 -7.57 5.10 7.70
N ALA A 94 -7.44 4.21 6.72
CA ALA A 94 -7.72 2.80 6.93
C ALA A 94 -6.89 2.23 8.09
N TYR A 95 -7.46 1.31 8.86
CA TYR A 95 -6.91 0.76 10.10
C TYR A 95 -5.47 0.22 9.98
N TYR A 96 -5.04 -0.22 8.80
CA TYR A 96 -3.69 -0.69 8.53
C TYR A 96 -2.70 0.44 8.20
N TRP A 97 -3.17 1.68 8.00
CA TRP A 97 -2.30 2.82 7.64
C TRP A 97 -1.29 3.15 8.73
N LYS A 98 -1.60 2.85 9.99
CA LYS A 98 -0.67 2.95 11.13
C LYS A 98 0.62 2.15 10.98
N TRP A 99 0.66 1.16 10.08
CA TRP A 99 1.87 0.39 9.78
C TRP A 99 2.98 1.25 9.18
N LYS A 100 2.66 2.41 8.59
CA LYS A 100 3.65 3.41 8.16
C LYS A 100 4.52 3.96 9.29
N ASN A 101 4.05 3.88 10.51
CA ASN A 101 4.77 4.39 11.68
C ASN A 101 5.72 3.36 12.31
N LYS A 102 5.92 2.21 11.68
CA LYS A 102 6.74 1.10 12.20
C LYS A 102 7.71 0.60 11.15
N ILE A 103 8.96 0.43 11.56
CA ILE A 103 10.02 -0.08 10.68
C ILE A 103 9.86 -1.59 10.49
N PHE A 104 10.06 -2.05 9.26
CA PHE A 104 10.08 -3.45 8.89
C PHE A 104 11.43 -4.07 9.27
N LYS A 105 11.43 -5.02 10.19
CA LYS A 105 12.63 -5.67 10.72
C LYS A 105 12.69 -7.15 10.35
N TYR A 106 13.87 -7.67 10.12
CA TYR A 106 14.06 -9.10 9.88
C TYR A 106 13.71 -9.94 11.12
N THR A 107 14.18 -9.52 12.28
CA THR A 107 13.88 -10.14 13.58
C THR A 107 13.16 -9.14 14.48
N PRO A 108 11.83 -9.01 14.37
CA PRO A 108 11.08 -7.95 15.05
C PRO A 108 11.15 -8.04 16.59
N GLU A 109 11.41 -9.23 17.14
CA GLU A 109 11.46 -9.48 18.58
C GLU A 109 12.76 -8.95 19.23
N HIS A 110 13.82 -8.75 18.46
CA HIS A 110 15.11 -8.33 18.97
C HIS A 110 15.32 -6.83 18.83
N ALA A 111 15.42 -6.12 19.94
CA ALA A 111 15.72 -4.70 19.95
C ALA A 111 17.09 -4.43 19.29
N GLY A 112 17.14 -3.44 18.40
CA GLY A 112 18.38 -3.04 17.71
C GLY A 112 18.72 -3.85 16.48
N TYR A 113 17.95 -4.84 16.10
CA TYR A 113 18.21 -5.63 14.91
C TYR A 113 17.60 -5.04 13.63
N GLU A 114 18.42 -4.95 12.67
CA GLU A 114 18.33 -4.94 11.21
C GLU A 114 17.08 -4.27 10.64
N ALA A 115 17.07 -2.95 10.72
CA ALA A 115 16.18 -2.11 9.96
C ALA A 115 16.62 -2.01 8.48
N SER A 116 17.90 -2.39 8.19
CA SER A 116 18.47 -2.45 6.84
C SER A 116 18.98 -3.86 6.58
N TRP A 117 18.30 -4.59 5.69
CA TRP A 117 18.58 -6.00 5.41
C TRP A 117 18.11 -6.41 4.02
N SER A 118 18.59 -7.56 3.54
CA SER A 118 18.19 -8.13 2.26
C SER A 118 17.84 -9.60 2.41
N LEU A 119 16.86 -10.05 1.66
CA LEU A 119 16.43 -11.44 1.62
C LEU A 119 16.06 -11.82 0.19
N THR A 120 16.64 -12.91 -0.31
CA THR A 120 16.21 -13.55 -1.55
C THR A 120 15.37 -14.76 -1.19
N ALA A 121 14.06 -14.63 -1.37
CA ALA A 121 13.10 -15.68 -1.02
C ALA A 121 11.82 -15.55 -1.84
N ALA A 122 10.98 -16.57 -1.82
CA ALA A 122 9.65 -16.54 -2.39
C ALA A 122 8.72 -15.61 -1.59
N LEU A 123 7.61 -15.20 -2.20
CA LEU A 123 6.68 -14.21 -1.62
C LEU A 123 6.12 -14.65 -0.28
N ASP A 124 5.72 -15.90 -0.15
CA ASP A 124 5.19 -16.47 1.09
C ASP A 124 6.19 -16.37 2.27
N VAL A 125 7.48 -16.56 1.99
CA VAL A 125 8.55 -16.42 3.00
C VAL A 125 8.72 -14.95 3.38
N GLN A 126 8.71 -14.01 2.42
CA GLN A 126 8.76 -12.58 2.68
C GLN A 126 7.56 -12.13 3.53
N LEU A 127 6.36 -12.58 3.16
CA LEU A 127 5.13 -12.30 3.92
C LEU A 127 5.14 -12.95 5.30
N GLY A 128 5.78 -14.11 5.45
CA GLY A 128 6.01 -14.71 6.76
C GLY A 128 6.83 -13.83 7.69
N VAL A 129 7.88 -13.14 7.17
CA VAL A 129 8.64 -12.12 7.94
C VAL A 129 7.74 -10.94 8.29
N PHE A 130 6.91 -10.50 7.34
CA PHE A 130 5.97 -9.40 7.54
C PHE A 130 4.96 -9.70 8.67
N LEU A 131 4.32 -10.86 8.63
CA LEU A 131 3.37 -11.27 9.69
C LEU A 131 4.01 -11.38 11.07
N ARG A 132 5.28 -11.83 11.15
CA ARG A 132 6.01 -11.82 12.43
C ARG A 132 6.15 -10.40 13.00
N ASN A 133 6.37 -9.39 12.14
CA ASN A 133 6.39 -7.99 12.57
C ASN A 133 5.03 -7.54 13.11
N LEU A 134 3.93 -7.83 12.41
CA LEU A 134 2.59 -7.49 12.89
C LEU A 134 2.28 -8.16 14.22
N LYS A 135 2.63 -9.43 14.36
CA LYS A 135 2.44 -10.20 15.61
C LYS A 135 3.25 -9.64 16.76
N ALA A 136 4.54 -9.35 16.56
CA ALA A 136 5.41 -8.75 17.59
C ALA A 136 4.92 -7.37 18.04
N LEU A 137 4.26 -6.62 17.14
CA LEU A 137 3.64 -5.33 17.45
C LEU A 137 2.24 -5.46 18.08
N GLY A 138 1.70 -6.68 18.19
CA GLY A 138 0.36 -6.93 18.71
C GLY A 138 -0.76 -6.43 17.79
N TYR A 139 -0.48 -6.25 16.49
CA TYR A 139 -1.49 -5.79 15.55
C TYR A 139 -2.45 -6.92 15.18
N THR A 140 -3.73 -6.65 15.39
CA THR A 140 -4.84 -7.55 15.06
C THR A 140 -5.96 -6.74 14.42
N TYR A 141 -6.85 -7.41 13.70
CA TYR A 141 -8.12 -6.84 13.24
C TYR A 141 -9.27 -7.53 13.97
N LYS A 142 -10.01 -6.79 14.78
CA LYS A 142 -11.11 -7.33 15.63
C LYS A 142 -10.71 -8.60 16.40
N GLY A 143 -9.47 -8.59 16.95
CA GLY A 143 -8.92 -9.71 17.74
C GLY A 143 -8.37 -10.88 16.91
N LYS A 144 -8.43 -10.84 15.59
CA LYS A 144 -7.83 -11.86 14.71
C LYS A 144 -6.43 -11.45 14.27
N GLU A 145 -5.49 -12.38 14.31
CA GLU A 145 -4.15 -12.19 13.72
C GLU A 145 -4.27 -12.02 12.20
N PHE A 146 -3.36 -11.24 11.61
CA PHE A 146 -3.29 -11.11 10.16
C PHE A 146 -2.77 -12.39 9.53
N VAL A 147 -3.32 -12.69 8.35
CA VAL A 147 -2.92 -13.77 7.47
C VAL A 147 -2.72 -13.22 6.05
N PHE A 148 -2.15 -14.00 5.15
CA PHE A 148 -2.05 -13.63 3.75
C PHE A 148 -2.64 -14.69 2.83
N GLU A 149 -3.06 -14.24 1.66
CA GLU A 149 -3.49 -15.07 0.54
C GLU A 149 -2.75 -14.63 -0.72
N ILE A 150 -2.18 -15.59 -1.43
CA ILE A 150 -1.50 -15.38 -2.71
C ILE A 150 -2.35 -16.05 -3.78
N ASP A 151 -2.86 -15.26 -4.72
CA ASP A 151 -3.63 -15.78 -5.85
C ASP A 151 -2.76 -16.64 -6.78
N SER A 152 -3.37 -17.63 -7.39
CA SER A 152 -2.70 -18.55 -8.32
C SER A 152 -2.10 -17.88 -9.56
N THR A 153 -2.53 -16.66 -9.87
CA THR A 153 -1.96 -15.83 -10.96
C THR A 153 -0.60 -15.23 -10.60
N VAL A 154 -0.22 -15.22 -9.32
CA VAL A 154 1.07 -14.70 -8.84
C VAL A 154 2.07 -15.84 -8.72
N GLU A 155 3.12 -15.79 -9.53
CA GLU A 155 4.21 -16.76 -9.44
C GLU A 155 4.99 -16.59 -8.12
N ASN A 156 4.94 -17.60 -7.25
CA ASN A 156 5.67 -17.59 -5.97
C ASN A 156 7.16 -17.91 -6.15
N LYS A 157 7.85 -17.14 -7.00
CA LYS A 157 9.28 -17.26 -7.27
C LYS A 157 10.13 -16.55 -6.23
N ALA A 158 11.40 -16.96 -6.12
CA ALA A 158 12.36 -16.26 -5.28
C ALA A 158 12.79 -14.93 -5.93
N VAL A 159 12.62 -13.83 -5.20
CA VAL A 159 13.02 -12.48 -5.60
C VAL A 159 13.93 -11.88 -4.54
N ALA A 160 14.98 -11.20 -4.96
CA ALA A 160 15.85 -10.46 -4.06
C ALA A 160 15.17 -9.13 -3.67
N MET A 161 14.91 -8.97 -2.38
CA MET A 161 14.39 -7.74 -1.81
C MET A 161 15.43 -7.12 -0.89
N THR A 162 15.53 -5.81 -0.91
CA THR A 162 16.35 -5.03 0.04
C THR A 162 15.44 -4.01 0.72
N TYR A 163 15.46 -4.04 2.03
CA TYR A 163 14.71 -3.14 2.89
C TYR A 163 15.69 -2.27 3.67
N ASP A 164 15.66 -0.97 3.42
CA ASP A 164 16.54 -0.01 4.08
C ASP A 164 15.72 0.99 4.88
N ASN A 165 15.64 0.78 6.18
CA ASN A 165 14.81 1.57 7.11
C ASN A 165 13.37 1.78 6.62
N MET A 166 12.86 0.84 5.84
CA MET A 166 11.55 0.90 5.23
C MET A 166 10.47 0.64 6.28
N ASN A 167 9.37 1.42 6.24
CA ASN A 167 8.24 1.12 7.10
C ASN A 167 7.46 -0.10 6.60
N LEU A 168 6.65 -0.68 7.48
CA LEU A 168 5.92 -1.91 7.19
C LEU A 168 5.01 -1.78 5.96
N LEU A 169 4.24 -0.71 5.83
CA LEU A 169 3.28 -0.59 4.74
C LEU A 169 3.97 -0.42 3.39
N ASP A 170 5.01 0.42 3.32
CA ASP A 170 5.77 0.61 2.09
C ASP A 170 6.56 -0.66 1.72
N ALA A 171 7.08 -1.40 2.71
CA ALA A 171 7.70 -2.70 2.48
C ALA A 171 6.72 -3.71 1.89
N LEU A 172 5.50 -3.78 2.42
CA LEU A 172 4.45 -4.65 1.90
C LEU A 172 4.11 -4.31 0.44
N PHE A 173 3.85 -3.03 0.15
CA PHE A 173 3.49 -2.60 -1.20
C PHE A 173 4.65 -2.71 -2.19
N SER A 174 5.91 -2.58 -1.72
CA SER A 174 7.08 -2.77 -2.58
C SER A 174 7.22 -4.20 -3.11
N MET A 175 6.70 -5.20 -2.39
CA MET A 175 6.69 -6.58 -2.86
C MET A 175 5.83 -6.76 -4.12
N ALA A 176 4.76 -5.98 -4.27
CA ALA A 176 3.85 -6.05 -5.42
C ALA A 176 4.41 -5.41 -6.71
N GLY A 177 5.55 -4.71 -6.64
CA GLY A 177 6.15 -3.98 -7.75
C GLY A 177 6.35 -4.78 -9.04
N GLU A 178 6.36 -4.09 -10.20
CA GLU A 178 6.51 -4.71 -11.52
C GLU A 178 7.79 -5.53 -11.68
N ASP A 179 8.87 -5.07 -11.05
CA ASP A 179 10.18 -5.74 -11.05
C ASP A 179 10.28 -6.85 -9.98
N LYS A 180 9.24 -7.09 -9.20
CA LYS A 180 9.16 -8.08 -8.11
C LYS A 180 8.17 -9.19 -8.48
N TRP A 181 7.02 -9.21 -7.82
CA TRP A 181 5.99 -10.22 -8.15
C TRP A 181 4.95 -9.72 -9.15
N ASN A 182 5.03 -8.45 -9.55
CA ASN A 182 4.18 -7.81 -10.56
C ASN A 182 2.69 -8.13 -10.38
N CYS A 183 2.16 -7.75 -9.24
CA CYS A 183 0.77 -7.98 -8.87
C CYS A 183 0.22 -6.79 -8.07
N ASP A 184 -1.03 -6.88 -7.68
CA ASP A 184 -1.66 -5.94 -6.77
C ASP A 184 -1.58 -6.46 -5.33
N CYS A 185 -1.56 -5.55 -4.37
CA CYS A 185 -1.69 -5.85 -2.95
C CYS A 185 -2.84 -5.04 -2.35
N TRP A 186 -3.74 -5.71 -1.64
CA TRP A 186 -4.82 -5.05 -0.90
C TRP A 186 -5.09 -5.78 0.42
N ILE A 187 -5.81 -5.13 1.31
CA ILE A 187 -6.05 -5.65 2.65
C ILE A 187 -7.54 -5.59 2.95
N THR A 188 -8.14 -6.74 3.24
CA THR A 188 -9.53 -6.84 3.68
C THR A 188 -9.60 -7.55 5.02
N ASP A 189 -10.24 -6.92 5.99
CA ASP A 189 -10.34 -7.44 7.35
C ASP A 189 -8.94 -7.81 7.91
N ASN A 190 -8.69 -9.08 8.20
CA ASN A 190 -7.37 -9.55 8.66
C ASN A 190 -6.56 -10.26 7.56
N VAL A 191 -6.96 -10.17 6.30
CA VAL A 191 -6.30 -10.86 5.18
C VAL A 191 -5.56 -9.86 4.30
N ILE A 192 -4.30 -10.16 4.02
CA ILE A 192 -3.44 -9.45 3.07
C ILE A 192 -3.43 -10.25 1.78
N HIS A 193 -3.92 -9.66 0.70
CA HIS A 193 -4.05 -10.32 -0.59
C HIS A 193 -2.95 -9.87 -1.54
N PHE A 194 -2.41 -10.83 -2.27
CA PHE A 194 -1.53 -10.60 -3.42
C PHE A 194 -2.13 -11.30 -4.63
N GLY A 195 -2.45 -10.55 -5.68
CA GLY A 195 -3.14 -11.10 -6.85
C GLY A 195 -3.39 -10.07 -7.92
N ARG A 196 -4.33 -10.38 -8.80
CA ARG A 196 -4.90 -9.42 -9.74
C ARG A 196 -6.23 -8.93 -9.17
N ASN A 197 -6.29 -7.64 -8.93
CA ASN A 197 -7.49 -7.02 -8.40
C ASN A 197 -8.44 -6.65 -9.52
N GLU A 198 -8.98 -7.67 -10.19
CA GLU A 198 -9.91 -7.55 -11.30
C GLU A 198 -11.30 -8.02 -10.84
N PHE A 199 -12.32 -7.20 -11.04
CA PHE A 199 -13.69 -7.48 -10.63
C PHE A 199 -14.63 -7.53 -11.80
N GLY A 200 -15.46 -8.58 -11.82
CA GLY A 200 -16.53 -8.76 -12.79
C GLY A 200 -16.06 -9.01 -14.21
N ASP A 201 -17.00 -9.00 -15.13
CA ASP A 201 -16.74 -9.17 -16.55
C ASP A 201 -16.16 -7.90 -17.17
N ALA A 202 -15.35 -8.06 -18.22
CA ALA A 202 -14.82 -6.95 -18.95
C ALA A 202 -15.95 -6.08 -19.55
N VAL A 203 -15.99 -4.80 -19.19
CA VAL A 203 -16.96 -3.85 -19.73
C VAL A 203 -16.40 -3.28 -21.02
N LYS A 204 -17.12 -3.47 -22.12
CA LYS A 204 -16.80 -2.85 -23.41
C LYS A 204 -17.21 -1.38 -23.34
N ILE A 205 -16.24 -0.48 -23.54
CA ILE A 205 -16.47 0.96 -23.61
C ILE A 205 -16.33 1.39 -25.05
N GLU A 206 -17.40 1.93 -25.64
CA GLU A 206 -17.42 2.43 -27.00
C GLU A 206 -17.46 3.96 -27.03
N LEU A 207 -16.65 4.55 -27.89
CA LEU A 207 -16.65 6.01 -28.10
C LEU A 207 -17.98 6.42 -28.75
N GLY A 208 -18.66 7.38 -28.14
CA GLY A 208 -19.97 7.86 -28.57
C GLY A 208 -21.16 7.15 -27.92
N ALA A 209 -20.94 6.05 -27.19
CA ALA A 209 -21.93 5.36 -26.38
C ALA A 209 -21.63 5.57 -24.87
N GLU A 210 -20.69 4.84 -24.33
CA GLU A 210 -20.31 4.91 -22.90
C GLU A 210 -19.25 5.99 -22.62
N ALA A 211 -18.43 6.34 -23.63
CA ALA A 211 -17.42 7.39 -23.53
C ALA A 211 -17.74 8.56 -24.46
N SER A 212 -17.90 9.75 -23.89
CA SER A 212 -18.15 10.98 -24.67
C SER A 212 -16.92 11.50 -25.39
N ALA A 213 -15.72 11.19 -24.90
CA ALA A 213 -14.43 11.53 -25.52
C ALA A 213 -13.33 10.57 -25.09
N MET A 214 -12.40 10.30 -26.00
CA MET A 214 -11.16 9.61 -25.72
C MET A 214 -9.98 10.47 -26.20
N THR A 215 -9.05 10.73 -25.30
CA THR A 215 -7.82 11.45 -25.64
C THR A 215 -6.64 10.49 -25.58
N ARG A 216 -5.92 10.36 -26.70
CA ARG A 216 -4.64 9.65 -26.73
C ARG A 216 -3.53 10.66 -26.45
N SER A 217 -2.80 10.48 -25.36
CA SER A 217 -1.56 11.20 -25.11
C SER A 217 -0.37 10.32 -25.46
N GLU A 218 0.64 10.90 -26.10
CA GLU A 218 1.90 10.20 -26.27
C GLU A 218 2.64 10.19 -24.92
N SER A 219 3.17 9.03 -24.56
CA SER A 219 4.07 8.93 -23.42
C SER A 219 5.32 9.78 -23.73
N LYS A 220 5.66 10.68 -22.82
CA LYS A 220 6.95 11.41 -22.87
C LYS A 220 8.13 10.54 -22.43
N GLY A 221 7.95 9.23 -22.38
CA GLY A 221 9.02 8.28 -22.06
C GLY A 221 10.13 8.31 -23.13
N THR A 222 11.36 8.22 -22.68
CA THR A 222 12.51 8.07 -23.56
C THR A 222 12.49 6.67 -24.15
N TYR A 223 12.30 6.56 -25.45
CA TYR A 223 12.42 5.27 -26.14
C TYR A 223 13.89 4.99 -26.40
N ALA A 224 14.41 3.95 -25.81
CA ALA A 224 15.73 3.43 -26.16
C ALA A 224 15.61 2.55 -27.41
N THR A 225 16.10 3.00 -28.56
CA THR A 225 16.18 2.19 -29.77
C THR A 225 17.38 1.25 -29.77
N ARG A 226 18.30 1.45 -28.84
CA ARG A 226 19.48 0.62 -28.65
C ARG A 226 19.85 0.59 -27.16
N ILE A 227 20.02 -0.59 -26.61
CA ILE A 227 20.42 -0.81 -25.23
C ILE A 227 21.83 -1.38 -25.23
N TYR A 228 22.74 -0.74 -24.48
CA TYR A 228 24.06 -1.26 -24.23
C TYR A 228 24.10 -1.80 -22.80
N ALA A 229 24.39 -3.09 -22.67
CA ALA A 229 24.60 -3.71 -21.37
C ALA A 229 26.09 -3.57 -21.01
N PHE A 230 26.36 -2.84 -19.95
CA PHE A 230 27.71 -2.74 -19.40
C PHE A 230 27.82 -3.63 -18.16
N GLY A 231 28.78 -4.55 -18.18
CA GLY A 231 29.11 -5.32 -17.00
C GLY A 231 29.86 -4.46 -15.95
N SER A 232 29.87 -4.93 -14.71
CA SER A 232 30.71 -4.33 -13.69
C SER A 232 32.18 -4.52 -14.05
N THR A 233 33.00 -3.50 -13.88
CA THR A 233 34.48 -3.61 -14.01
C THR A 233 35.12 -4.37 -12.85
N ARG A 234 34.37 -4.72 -11.82
CA ARG A 234 34.86 -5.57 -10.71
C ARG A 234 35.17 -6.98 -11.22
N ASN A 235 36.38 -7.43 -11.00
CA ASN A 235 36.85 -8.75 -11.38
C ASN A 235 36.97 -9.01 -12.89
N ILE A 236 36.95 -7.97 -13.71
CA ILE A 236 37.29 -8.09 -15.13
C ILE A 236 38.79 -7.88 -15.26
N PRO A 237 39.56 -8.82 -15.85
CA PRO A 237 40.97 -8.61 -16.13
C PRO A 237 41.19 -7.39 -17.02
N GLU A 238 42.27 -6.63 -16.82
CA GLU A 238 42.57 -5.42 -17.58
C GLU A 238 42.61 -5.65 -19.10
N ASN A 239 42.92 -6.86 -19.54
CA ASN A 239 43.02 -7.27 -20.93
C ASN A 239 41.77 -7.98 -21.47
N TYR A 240 40.66 -7.97 -20.71
CA TYR A 240 39.43 -8.58 -21.17
C TYR A 240 38.80 -7.76 -22.29
N ARG A 241 38.53 -8.43 -23.42
CA ARG A 241 37.72 -7.87 -24.52
C ARG A 241 36.40 -8.62 -24.64
N SER A 242 35.37 -7.93 -24.99
CA SER A 242 34.06 -8.56 -25.26
C SER A 242 34.19 -9.56 -26.44
N ILE A 243 33.23 -10.48 -26.55
CA ILE A 243 33.19 -11.44 -27.68
C ILE A 243 33.15 -10.70 -29.02
N GLU A 244 32.52 -9.55 -29.09
CA GLU A 244 32.41 -8.72 -30.31
C GLU A 244 33.75 -8.08 -30.71
N GLU A 245 34.69 -7.91 -29.77
CA GLU A 245 36.02 -7.38 -30.02
C GLU A 245 37.05 -8.49 -30.31
N GLN A 246 36.64 -9.75 -30.21
CA GLN A 246 37.48 -10.89 -30.55
C GLN A 246 37.51 -11.08 -32.07
N THR A 247 38.68 -11.05 -32.64
CA THR A 247 38.89 -11.35 -34.06
C THR A 247 39.56 -12.70 -34.22
N VAL A 248 39.08 -13.47 -35.21
CA VAL A 248 39.73 -14.72 -35.57
C VAL A 248 40.73 -14.46 -36.69
N VAL A 249 41.99 -14.57 -36.39
CA VAL A 249 43.07 -14.45 -37.38
C VAL A 249 43.73 -15.82 -37.52
N ASN A 250 43.73 -16.35 -38.74
CA ASN A 250 44.28 -17.68 -39.04
C ASN A 250 43.72 -18.82 -38.16
N GLY A 251 42.45 -18.78 -37.83
CA GLY A 251 41.81 -19.80 -36.98
C GLY A 251 42.10 -19.65 -35.47
N VAL A 252 42.77 -18.61 -35.07
CA VAL A 252 43.07 -18.33 -33.65
C VAL A 252 42.29 -17.10 -33.20
N VAL A 253 41.51 -17.25 -32.13
CA VAL A 253 40.80 -16.13 -31.49
C VAL A 253 41.81 -15.21 -30.84
N GLN A 254 41.96 -14.01 -31.34
CA GLN A 254 42.72 -12.95 -30.69
C GLN A 254 41.85 -12.17 -29.74
N ARG A 255 42.24 -12.09 -28.52
CA ARG A 255 41.60 -11.35 -27.43
C ARG A 255 42.31 -10.05 -27.17
#